data_03ac319adc9d922ab16b2aea6fe3b799
#
_entry.id   03ac319adc9d922ab16b2aea6fe3b799
#
_cell.length_a   1.000
_cell.length_b   1.000
_cell.length_c   1.000
_cell.angle_alpha   90.00
_cell.angle_beta   90.00
_cell.angle_gamma   90.00
#
_symmetry.space_group_name_H-M   'P 1'
#
loop_
_entity.id
_entity.type
_entity.pdbx_description
1 polymer ?
#
loop_
_entity_poly.entity_id
_entity_poly.type
_entity_poly.pdbx_seq_one_letter_code
_entity_poly.pdbx_strand_id
1 'polypeptide(L)'
;MKLIYNKTRKKVRRKFCMSTLQDNIKSKSIKDDLVGTFRRMHVSYIAITVLAVIGMVLSKNIIGAIVIAVIAIAGFYYNYRTMNSLGKNLIGPLNQMVTASKQIAEGDFDISIDYEGNDELGELSDSLKTAANILKTIVSDLLHVVEHFSQGDFNVESTCPDMYVGQLKSVLNELDEMVEKISDTMLGIQSSAEQVSTGSGQLAESSQDIAEGATNQAAAVQQLTTTIEVVTGHVLENTKSTDKVHDKAKVVGAEAADSQNKMQELTTAMEKINSTTQNIEKIIADIENIASQTNLLSLNASIEAARAGEHGRGFAVVADQIRQLAEQSANSATMSKSLIEESLHDVETGNRITKEAGEAMNQVMTDLDEILMEVANIRVSSDKQAESVKEIKTGIVSINDVIQTNSAAAEETSATSEELTASAISLDELLKEFKLRKH
;
A
#
# COMPACT_ATOMS: atom_id res chain seq x y z
N MET A 1 28.22 32.30 0.92
CA MET A 1 29.00 32.48 2.17
C MET A 1 30.10 31.43 2.41
N LYS A 2 29.96 30.14 2.05
CA LYS A 2 31.01 29.10 2.20
C LYS A 2 32.26 29.33 1.33
N LEU A 3 32.11 29.91 0.15
CA LEU A 3 33.27 30.17 -0.76
C LEU A 3 34.19 31.28 -0.30
N ILE A 4 33.69 32.29 0.39
CA ILE A 4 34.48 33.42 0.92
C ILE A 4 35.22 32.98 2.19
N TYR A 5 34.64 32.11 3.01
CA TYR A 5 35.27 31.57 4.22
C TYR A 5 36.49 30.68 3.90
N ASN A 6 36.41 29.87 2.85
CA ASN A 6 37.51 29.00 2.42
C ASN A 6 38.68 29.78 1.79
N LYS A 7 38.44 30.86 1.07
CA LYS A 7 39.49 31.69 0.48
C LYS A 7 40.32 32.45 1.55
N THR A 8 39.64 32.91 2.60
CA THR A 8 40.29 33.62 3.71
C THR A 8 41.11 32.68 4.59
N ARG A 9 40.64 31.45 4.83
CA ARG A 9 41.33 30.42 5.61
C ARG A 9 42.59 29.89 4.91
N LYS A 10 42.60 29.77 3.57
CA LYS A 10 43.78 29.42 2.78
C LYS A 10 44.84 30.53 2.78
N LYS A 11 44.42 31.79 2.79
CA LYS A 11 45.37 32.92 2.78
C LYS A 11 46.03 33.12 4.16
N VAL A 12 45.33 32.86 5.24
CA VAL A 12 45.89 32.94 6.62
C VAL A 12 46.82 31.75 6.90
N ARG A 13 46.48 30.51 6.47
CA ARG A 13 47.37 29.35 6.63
C ARG A 13 48.66 29.48 5.81
N ARG A 14 48.62 30.01 4.57
CA ARG A 14 49.86 30.27 3.78
C ARG A 14 50.75 31.32 4.43
N LYS A 15 50.19 32.36 5.02
CA LYS A 15 51.00 33.37 5.70
C LYS A 15 51.66 32.84 6.99
N PHE A 16 50.94 31.97 7.74
CA PHE A 16 51.48 31.43 9.00
C PHE A 16 52.54 30.37 8.77
N CYS A 17 52.45 29.53 7.71
CA CYS A 17 53.50 28.54 7.38
C CYS A 17 54.75 29.17 6.79
N MET A 18 54.63 30.28 6.02
CA MET A 18 55.82 30.98 5.47
C MET A 18 56.55 31.87 6.48
N SER A 19 55.83 32.46 7.46
CA SER A 19 56.50 33.33 8.45
C SER A 19 57.33 32.54 9.44
N THR A 20 56.93 31.30 9.80
CA THR A 20 57.71 30.43 10.71
C THR A 20 58.97 29.85 10.07
N LEU A 21 59.00 29.72 8.74
CA LEU A 21 60.22 29.28 8.00
C LEU A 21 61.21 30.42 7.71
N GLN A 22 60.72 31.66 7.59
CA GLN A 22 61.59 32.83 7.32
C GLN A 22 62.31 33.40 8.54
N ASP A 23 61.80 33.20 9.76
CA ASP A 23 62.46 33.76 10.98
C ASP A 23 63.64 32.94 11.52
N ASN A 24 63.89 31.72 11.00
CA ASN A 24 64.96 30.85 11.49
C ASN A 24 66.26 30.85 10.61
N ILE A 25 66.33 31.64 9.53
CA ILE A 25 67.48 31.68 8.65
C ILE A 25 68.12 33.08 8.67
N LYS A 26 68.53 33.55 9.86
CA LYS A 26 69.52 34.59 9.99
C LYS A 26 70.86 33.99 10.55
N SER A 27 71.38 32.96 9.88
CA SER A 27 72.78 32.56 10.14
C SER A 27 73.68 33.38 9.24
N LYS A 28 74.66 34.05 9.83
CA LYS A 28 75.75 34.63 9.08
C LYS A 28 76.32 33.60 8.09
N SER A 29 76.41 33.97 6.83
CA SER A 29 77.00 33.10 5.81
C SER A 29 78.37 32.60 6.24
N ILE A 30 78.54 31.28 6.27
CA ILE A 30 79.80 30.63 6.51
C ILE A 30 80.88 31.27 5.60
N LYS A 31 80.45 31.65 4.39
CA LYS A 31 81.24 32.42 3.45
C LYS A 31 81.80 33.75 4.05
N ASP A 32 80.90 34.54 4.69
CA ASP A 32 81.26 35.85 5.25
C ASP A 32 82.15 35.71 6.46
N ASP A 33 81.99 34.69 7.31
CA ASP A 33 82.85 34.40 8.45
C ASP A 33 84.23 33.86 8.00
N LEU A 34 84.25 32.95 7.02
CA LEU A 34 85.50 32.41 6.45
C LEU A 34 86.29 33.49 5.71
N VAL A 35 85.61 34.23 4.84
CA VAL A 35 86.25 35.38 4.13
C VAL A 35 86.72 36.44 5.11
N GLY A 36 85.94 36.74 6.14
CA GLY A 36 86.31 37.68 7.20
C GLY A 36 87.50 37.20 8.02
N THR A 37 87.57 35.89 8.29
CA THR A 37 88.72 35.31 9.04
C THR A 37 89.95 35.30 8.19
N PHE A 38 89.90 34.90 6.93
CA PHE A 38 91.04 34.96 5.99
C PHE A 38 91.46 36.39 5.74
N ARG A 39 90.59 37.35 5.59
CA ARG A 39 90.89 38.76 5.44
C ARG A 39 91.67 39.30 6.67
N ARG A 40 91.27 38.92 7.87
CA ARG A 40 91.98 39.27 9.11
C ARG A 40 93.34 38.66 9.17
N MET A 41 93.50 37.37 8.80
CA MET A 41 94.79 36.73 8.69
C MET A 41 95.72 37.42 7.66
N HIS A 42 95.18 37.80 6.50
CA HIS A 42 95.96 38.55 5.48
C HIS A 42 96.38 39.91 5.99
N VAL A 43 95.54 40.67 6.64
CA VAL A 43 95.85 41.97 7.18
C VAL A 43 96.92 41.85 8.27
N SER A 44 96.82 40.87 9.18
CA SER A 44 97.84 40.65 10.21
C SER A 44 99.19 40.19 9.64
N TYR A 45 99.14 39.31 8.61
CA TYR A 45 100.35 38.87 7.93
C TYR A 45 101.07 40.02 7.23
N ILE A 46 100.36 40.89 6.51
CA ILE A 46 100.94 42.10 5.89
C ILE A 46 101.50 43.05 6.96
N ALA A 47 100.82 43.25 8.07
CA ALA A 47 101.26 44.11 9.13
C ALA A 47 102.58 43.62 9.78
N ILE A 48 102.65 42.30 10.07
CA ILE A 48 103.87 41.68 10.64
C ILE A 48 105.07 41.78 9.67
N THR A 49 104.85 41.50 8.39
CA THR A 49 105.87 41.53 7.39
C THR A 49 106.42 42.96 7.12
N VAL A 50 105.54 43.96 7.11
CA VAL A 50 105.91 45.38 6.98
C VAL A 50 106.71 45.83 8.19
N LEU A 51 106.31 45.46 9.41
CA LEU A 51 107.03 45.77 10.63
C LEU A 51 108.46 45.15 10.64
N ALA A 52 108.53 43.86 10.18
CA ALA A 52 109.78 43.16 10.10
C ALA A 52 110.78 43.83 9.04
N VAL A 53 110.23 44.22 7.89
CA VAL A 53 111.02 44.94 6.85
C VAL A 53 111.44 46.28 7.35
N ILE A 54 110.60 47.06 8.02
CA ILE A 54 110.98 48.36 8.61
C ILE A 54 112.12 48.19 9.67
N GLY A 55 111.96 47.18 10.53
CA GLY A 55 113.00 46.89 11.54
C GLY A 55 114.33 46.55 10.95
N MET A 56 114.43 45.80 9.85
CA MET A 56 115.62 45.42 9.15
C MET A 56 116.21 46.55 8.33
N VAL A 57 115.38 47.41 7.74
CA VAL A 57 115.89 48.63 7.04
C VAL A 57 116.50 49.61 8.04
N LEU A 58 115.96 49.77 9.21
CA LEU A 58 116.49 50.59 10.31
C LEU A 58 117.87 50.05 10.83
N SER A 59 118.04 48.73 10.80
CA SER A 59 119.32 48.09 11.21
C SER A 59 120.40 48.09 10.11
N LYS A 60 120.19 48.69 8.95
CA LYS A 60 121.07 48.70 7.78
C LYS A 60 121.36 47.30 7.19
N ASN A 61 120.59 46.29 7.44
CA ASN A 61 120.73 44.94 6.89
C ASN A 61 119.92 44.75 5.63
N ILE A 62 120.31 45.24 4.48
CA ILE A 62 119.64 45.25 3.19
C ILE A 62 119.36 43.84 2.69
N ILE A 63 120.30 42.92 2.91
CA ILE A 63 120.14 41.53 2.44
C ILE A 63 119.01 40.82 3.20
N GLY A 64 118.92 41.02 4.50
CA GLY A 64 117.82 40.46 5.32
C GLY A 64 116.45 40.99 4.93
N ALA A 65 116.37 42.30 4.60
CA ALA A 65 115.11 42.89 4.14
C ALA A 65 114.64 42.32 2.82
N ILE A 66 115.55 42.05 1.87
CA ILE A 66 115.22 41.42 0.57
C ILE A 66 114.68 39.97 0.80
N VAL A 67 115.36 39.20 1.66
CA VAL A 67 114.94 37.83 1.96
C VAL A 67 113.51 37.77 2.61
N ILE A 68 113.23 38.66 3.55
CA ILE A 68 111.90 38.76 4.17
C ILE A 68 110.83 39.19 3.16
N ALA A 69 111.19 40.15 2.27
CA ALA A 69 110.25 40.58 1.22
C ALA A 69 109.88 39.42 0.25
N VAL A 70 110.89 38.58 -0.13
CA VAL A 70 110.66 37.39 -0.98
C VAL A 70 109.79 36.35 -0.27
N ILE A 71 110.07 36.08 1.03
CA ILE A 71 109.25 35.15 1.82
C ILE A 71 107.84 35.69 1.95
N ALA A 72 107.67 37.00 2.16
CA ALA A 72 106.37 37.66 2.25
C ALA A 72 105.54 37.53 0.95
N ILE A 73 106.18 37.77 -0.20
CA ILE A 73 105.55 37.63 -1.52
C ILE A 73 105.17 36.17 -1.77
N ALA A 74 106.06 35.22 -1.47
CA ALA A 74 105.74 33.79 -1.61
C ALA A 74 104.61 33.35 -0.70
N GLY A 75 104.59 33.82 0.55
CA GLY A 75 103.43 33.51 1.50
C GLY A 75 102.16 34.16 1.08
N PHE A 76 102.22 35.40 0.53
CA PHE A 76 101.00 36.03 -0.02
C PHE A 76 100.46 35.27 -1.23
N TYR A 77 101.34 34.83 -2.16
CA TYR A 77 100.94 34.02 -3.30
C TYR A 77 100.38 32.68 -2.88
N TYR A 78 100.98 32.02 -1.91
CA TYR A 78 100.43 30.73 -1.36
C TYR A 78 99.07 30.92 -0.69
N ASN A 79 98.89 31.93 0.15
CA ASN A 79 97.63 32.27 0.75
C ASN A 79 96.51 32.63 -0.28
N TYR A 80 96.90 33.42 -1.31
CA TYR A 80 95.97 33.75 -2.39
C TYR A 80 95.51 32.49 -3.16
N ARG A 81 96.41 31.58 -3.45
CA ARG A 81 96.15 30.33 -4.15
C ARG A 81 95.27 29.40 -3.32
N THR A 82 95.58 29.27 -2.00
CA THR A 82 94.74 28.44 -1.09
C THR A 82 93.38 29.03 -0.90
N MET A 83 93.22 30.34 -0.78
CA MET A 83 91.97 31.03 -0.68
C MET A 83 91.10 30.84 -1.93
N ASN A 84 91.69 30.98 -3.10
CA ASN A 84 91.01 30.79 -4.37
C ASN A 84 90.57 29.33 -4.58
N SER A 85 91.40 28.36 -4.15
CA SER A 85 91.09 26.94 -4.14
C SER A 85 89.95 26.62 -3.17
N LEU A 86 89.97 27.16 -1.95
CA LEU A 86 88.91 26.99 -0.97
C LEU A 86 87.58 27.59 -1.47
N GLY A 87 87.64 28.77 -2.13
CA GLY A 87 86.48 29.43 -2.72
C GLY A 87 85.84 28.58 -3.82
N LYS A 88 86.63 27.95 -4.67
CA LYS A 88 86.12 27.12 -5.77
C LYS A 88 85.71 25.71 -5.33
N ASN A 89 86.49 25.07 -4.47
CA ASN A 89 86.33 23.66 -4.15
C ASN A 89 85.44 23.41 -2.93
N LEU A 90 85.13 24.41 -2.08
CA LEU A 90 84.34 24.28 -0.91
C LEU A 90 83.14 25.25 -0.93
N ILE A 91 83.41 26.56 -1.04
CA ILE A 91 82.34 27.57 -0.87
C ILE A 91 81.37 27.57 -2.06
N GLY A 92 81.91 27.38 -3.29
CA GLY A 92 81.08 27.29 -4.51
C GLY A 92 80.06 26.16 -4.46
N PRO A 93 80.50 24.90 -4.29
CA PRO A 93 79.61 23.74 -4.18
C PRO A 93 78.64 23.86 -3.03
N LEU A 94 79.07 24.28 -1.84
CA LEU A 94 78.13 24.48 -0.70
C LEU A 94 77.04 25.50 -1.02
N ASN A 95 77.31 26.59 -1.71
CA ASN A 95 76.29 27.55 -2.13
C ASN A 95 75.33 26.96 -3.15
N GLN A 96 75.78 26.11 -4.09
CA GLN A 96 74.92 25.40 -5.02
C GLN A 96 73.97 24.47 -4.26
N MET A 97 74.48 23.69 -3.27
CA MET A 97 73.72 22.79 -2.46
C MET A 97 72.69 23.53 -1.59
N VAL A 98 73.05 24.67 -0.99
CA VAL A 98 72.12 25.54 -0.24
C VAL A 98 71.03 26.08 -1.16
N THR A 99 71.43 26.49 -2.39
CA THR A 99 70.42 26.96 -3.37
C THR A 99 69.50 25.85 -3.81
N ALA A 100 70.07 24.69 -4.15
CA ALA A 100 69.23 23.49 -4.50
C ALA A 100 68.32 23.04 -3.36
N SER A 101 68.79 23.03 -2.11
CA SER A 101 67.98 22.72 -0.95
C SER A 101 66.79 23.72 -0.75
N LYS A 102 67.04 25.03 -1.04
CA LYS A 102 65.97 26.04 -1.03
C LYS A 102 64.99 25.82 -2.14
N GLN A 103 65.42 25.51 -3.37
CA GLN A 103 64.53 25.16 -4.48
C GLN A 103 63.61 23.96 -4.12
N ILE A 104 64.22 22.89 -3.57
CA ILE A 104 63.49 21.73 -3.09
C ILE A 104 62.44 22.15 -2.05
N ALA A 105 62.81 23.01 -1.08
CA ALA A 105 61.90 23.50 -0.05
C ALA A 105 60.75 24.39 -0.60
N GLU A 106 61.00 25.08 -1.71
CA GLU A 106 59.99 25.87 -2.45
C GLU A 106 59.13 25.03 -3.38
N GLY A 107 59.42 23.73 -3.52
CA GLY A 107 58.72 22.80 -4.38
C GLY A 107 59.21 22.76 -5.82
N ASP A 108 60.36 23.40 -6.11
CA ASP A 108 61.04 23.29 -7.39
C ASP A 108 62.08 22.17 -7.29
N PHE A 109 61.82 21.05 -7.92
CA PHE A 109 62.65 19.86 -7.89
C PHE A 109 63.61 19.80 -9.10
N ASP A 110 63.64 20.82 -10.00
CA ASP A 110 64.51 20.89 -11.15
C ASP A 110 65.78 21.60 -10.75
N ILE A 111 66.58 20.90 -9.95
CA ILE A 111 67.84 21.44 -9.39
C ILE A 111 69.01 21.12 -10.29
N SER A 112 70.02 22.06 -10.33
CA SER A 112 71.32 21.81 -10.97
C SER A 112 72.43 22.01 -9.95
N ILE A 113 73.26 20.99 -9.74
CA ILE A 113 74.47 21.01 -8.94
C ILE A 113 75.57 20.46 -9.82
N ASP A 114 76.55 21.34 -10.22
CA ASP A 114 77.61 20.98 -11.15
C ASP A 114 78.83 20.34 -10.47
N TYR A 115 78.73 20.09 -9.17
CA TYR A 115 79.87 19.52 -8.41
C TYR A 115 79.90 17.99 -8.52
N GLU A 116 81.03 17.43 -9.01
CA GLU A 116 81.23 15.98 -9.21
C GLU A 116 82.54 15.53 -8.44
N GLY A 117 82.72 15.96 -7.20
CA GLY A 117 83.78 15.50 -6.32
C GLY A 117 83.57 14.10 -5.77
N ASN A 118 84.67 13.34 -5.54
CA ASN A 118 84.63 12.06 -4.83
C ASN A 118 84.94 12.26 -3.32
N ASP A 119 84.35 13.30 -2.74
CA ASP A 119 84.48 13.68 -1.34
C ASP A 119 83.09 13.76 -0.71
N GLU A 120 82.96 14.13 0.55
CA GLU A 120 81.75 14.27 1.32
C GLU A 120 80.76 15.27 0.68
N LEU A 121 81.26 16.28 -0.07
CA LEU A 121 80.47 17.22 -0.83
C LEU A 121 79.90 16.56 -2.08
N GLY A 122 80.63 15.68 -2.74
CA GLY A 122 80.11 14.87 -3.85
C GLY A 122 79.01 13.95 -3.41
N GLU A 123 79.18 13.24 -2.29
CA GLU A 123 78.14 12.37 -1.71
C GLU A 123 76.88 13.17 -1.33
N LEU A 124 77.03 14.38 -0.75
CA LEU A 124 75.93 15.27 -0.44
C LEU A 124 75.21 15.78 -1.71
N SER A 125 75.97 16.14 -2.76
CA SER A 125 75.45 16.55 -4.06
C SER A 125 74.58 15.46 -4.68
N ASP A 126 75.06 14.23 -4.72
CA ASP A 126 74.38 13.09 -5.31
C ASP A 126 73.18 12.70 -4.48
N SER A 127 73.25 12.79 -3.15
CA SER A 127 72.07 12.57 -2.25
C SER A 127 70.98 13.61 -2.49
N LEU A 128 71.36 14.92 -2.63
CA LEU A 128 70.39 15.98 -2.94
C LEU A 128 69.76 15.81 -4.34
N LYS A 129 70.60 15.50 -5.37
CA LYS A 129 70.12 15.21 -6.73
C LYS A 129 69.12 14.02 -6.73
N THR A 130 69.48 12.93 -6.04
CA THR A 130 68.68 11.74 -5.93
C THR A 130 67.36 12.06 -5.22
N ALA A 131 67.41 12.76 -4.09
CA ALA A 131 66.20 13.16 -3.35
C ALA A 131 65.22 14.05 -4.19
N ALA A 132 65.85 15.05 -4.89
CA ALA A 132 65.07 15.93 -5.78
C ALA A 132 64.40 15.15 -6.94
N ASN A 133 65.21 14.25 -7.57
CA ASN A 133 64.69 13.44 -8.67
C ASN A 133 63.55 12.49 -8.22
N ILE A 134 63.69 11.84 -7.06
CA ILE A 134 62.63 11.01 -6.48
C ILE A 134 61.36 11.86 -6.22
N LEU A 135 61.51 13.01 -5.58
CA LEU A 135 60.39 13.92 -5.31
C LEU A 135 59.76 14.44 -6.61
N LYS A 136 60.54 14.82 -7.61
CA LYS A 136 60.06 15.23 -8.94
C LYS A 136 59.21 14.14 -9.58
N THR A 137 59.73 12.89 -9.60
CA THR A 137 59.04 11.74 -10.19
C THR A 137 57.73 11.46 -9.46
N ILE A 138 57.74 11.40 -8.13
CA ILE A 138 56.54 11.14 -7.33
C ILE A 138 55.49 12.24 -7.49
N VAL A 139 55.90 13.51 -7.49
CA VAL A 139 54.92 14.63 -7.68
C VAL A 139 54.35 14.60 -9.09
N SER A 140 55.16 14.28 -10.12
CA SER A 140 54.65 14.13 -11.48
C SER A 140 53.69 12.97 -11.62
N ASP A 141 53.97 11.84 -10.99
CA ASP A 141 53.09 10.66 -10.97
C ASP A 141 51.79 10.94 -10.22
N LEU A 142 51.84 11.58 -9.05
CA LEU A 142 50.64 12.01 -8.32
C LEU A 142 49.77 12.96 -9.14
N LEU A 143 50.41 13.91 -9.85
CA LEU A 143 49.65 14.81 -10.74
C LEU A 143 48.99 14.03 -11.87
N HIS A 144 49.66 13.06 -12.48
CA HIS A 144 49.11 12.19 -13.51
C HIS A 144 47.89 11.43 -12.99
N VAL A 145 47.98 10.77 -11.84
CA VAL A 145 46.89 10.01 -11.22
C VAL A 145 45.69 10.94 -10.87
N VAL A 146 45.95 12.09 -10.24
CA VAL A 146 44.92 13.04 -9.85
C VAL A 146 44.23 13.69 -11.07
N GLU A 147 44.98 13.94 -12.15
CA GLU A 147 44.41 14.45 -13.40
C GLU A 147 43.45 13.45 -14.02
N HIS A 148 43.78 12.17 -14.07
CA HIS A 148 42.84 11.10 -14.51
C HIS A 148 41.60 11.01 -13.64
N PHE A 149 41.73 11.10 -12.31
CA PHE A 149 40.59 11.16 -11.40
C PHE A 149 39.68 12.34 -11.69
N SER A 150 40.26 13.50 -12.01
CA SER A 150 39.45 14.68 -12.36
C SER A 150 38.63 14.50 -13.65
N GLN A 151 39.07 13.59 -14.52
CA GLN A 151 38.40 13.21 -15.77
C GLN A 151 37.48 12.01 -15.61
N GLY A 152 37.29 11.50 -14.37
CA GLY A 152 36.45 10.36 -14.07
C GLY A 152 37.11 8.99 -14.35
N ASP A 153 38.41 8.96 -14.65
CA ASP A 153 39.14 7.71 -14.87
C ASP A 153 39.77 7.23 -13.56
N PHE A 154 39.08 6.34 -12.86
CA PHE A 154 39.54 5.70 -11.62
C PHE A 154 40.28 4.38 -11.87
N ASN A 155 40.48 3.98 -13.14
CA ASN A 155 41.23 2.77 -13.48
C ASN A 155 42.72 3.05 -13.71
N VAL A 156 43.20 4.27 -13.39
CA VAL A 156 44.62 4.64 -13.49
C VAL A 156 45.39 4.15 -12.27
N GLU A 157 46.62 3.67 -12.50
CA GLU A 157 47.56 3.24 -11.46
C GLU A 157 48.79 4.13 -11.49
N SER A 158 49.54 4.15 -10.36
CA SER A 158 50.88 4.79 -10.33
C SER A 158 51.82 4.18 -11.36
N THR A 159 52.51 5.02 -12.11
CA THR A 159 53.50 4.59 -13.12
C THR A 159 54.84 4.25 -12.49
N CYS A 160 55.09 4.64 -11.22
CA CYS A 160 56.38 4.44 -10.52
C CYS A 160 56.19 4.00 -9.05
N PRO A 161 55.44 2.92 -8.77
CA PRO A 161 55.14 2.49 -7.39
C PRO A 161 56.40 2.19 -6.55
N ASP A 162 57.49 1.75 -7.19
CA ASP A 162 58.74 1.42 -6.51
C ASP A 162 59.51 2.67 -6.00
N MET A 163 59.19 3.86 -6.54
CA MET A 163 59.80 5.12 -6.08
C MET A 163 59.19 5.62 -4.77
N TYR A 164 58.01 5.12 -4.40
CA TYR A 164 57.37 5.49 -3.15
C TYR A 164 57.95 4.72 -1.98
N VAL A 165 58.94 5.32 -1.31
CA VAL A 165 59.64 4.71 -0.17
C VAL A 165 59.26 5.37 1.17
N GLY A 166 59.37 4.63 2.25
CA GLY A 166 59.12 5.14 3.60
C GLY A 166 57.69 5.66 3.77
N GLN A 167 57.54 6.88 4.26
CA GLN A 167 56.21 7.51 4.47
C GLN A 167 55.47 7.83 3.17
N LEU A 168 56.16 7.98 2.05
CA LEU A 168 55.56 8.23 0.76
C LEU A 168 54.76 7.02 0.25
N LYS A 169 55.16 5.79 0.61
CA LYS A 169 54.43 4.56 0.31
C LYS A 169 53.04 4.54 0.93
N SER A 170 52.88 5.09 2.14
CA SER A 170 51.58 5.20 2.79
C SER A 170 50.65 6.12 2.00
N VAL A 171 51.19 7.20 1.37
CA VAL A 171 50.35 8.08 0.53
C VAL A 171 49.79 7.34 -0.68
N LEU A 172 50.62 6.52 -1.35
CA LEU A 172 50.15 5.72 -2.47
C LEU A 172 49.09 4.70 -2.05
N ASN A 173 49.34 3.99 -0.94
CA ASN A 173 48.38 3.01 -0.42
C ASN A 173 47.00 3.65 -0.08
N GLU A 174 47.03 4.83 0.57
CA GLU A 174 45.79 5.56 0.92
C GLU A 174 45.04 6.06 -0.33
N LEU A 175 45.78 6.44 -1.39
CA LEU A 175 45.16 6.78 -2.68
C LEU A 175 44.53 5.58 -3.34
N ASP A 176 45.22 4.44 -3.35
CA ASP A 176 44.67 3.18 -3.88
C ASP A 176 43.40 2.76 -3.13
N GLU A 177 43.39 2.76 -1.78
CA GLU A 177 42.24 2.47 -0.97
C GLU A 177 41.08 3.45 -1.24
N MET A 178 41.38 4.73 -1.42
CA MET A 178 40.39 5.73 -1.77
C MET A 178 39.72 5.43 -3.13
N VAL A 179 40.54 5.08 -4.12
CA VAL A 179 40.05 4.72 -5.47
C VAL A 179 39.19 3.47 -5.45
N GLU A 180 39.63 2.45 -4.72
CA GLU A 180 38.88 1.21 -4.52
C GLU A 180 37.50 1.50 -3.90
N LYS A 181 37.47 2.23 -2.79
CA LYS A 181 36.20 2.62 -2.12
C LYS A 181 35.28 3.43 -3.01
N ILE A 182 35.81 4.35 -3.82
CA ILE A 182 35.02 5.14 -4.76
C ILE A 182 34.45 4.22 -5.84
N SER A 183 35.27 3.34 -6.41
CA SER A 183 34.83 2.39 -7.44
C SER A 183 33.76 1.45 -6.92
N ASP A 184 33.93 0.85 -5.75
CA ASP A 184 32.95 -0.03 -5.12
C ASP A 184 31.63 0.69 -4.83
N THR A 185 31.71 1.92 -4.33
CA THR A 185 30.51 2.73 -4.06
C THR A 185 29.76 3.03 -5.35
N MET A 186 30.44 3.39 -6.42
CA MET A 186 29.82 3.67 -7.72
C MET A 186 29.21 2.42 -8.35
N LEU A 187 29.89 1.25 -8.26
CA LEU A 187 29.34 -0.03 -8.69
C LEU A 187 28.10 -0.41 -7.87
N GLY A 188 28.11 -0.15 -6.57
CA GLY A 188 26.96 -0.34 -5.69
C GLY A 188 25.77 0.54 -6.08
N ILE A 189 26.02 1.81 -6.45
CA ILE A 189 24.98 2.73 -6.93
C ILE A 189 24.45 2.25 -8.28
N GLN A 190 25.30 1.78 -9.18
CA GLN A 190 24.89 1.23 -10.48
C GLN A 190 23.96 0.03 -10.31
N SER A 191 24.34 -0.92 -9.45
CA SER A 191 23.49 -2.09 -9.14
C SER A 191 22.15 -1.67 -8.53
N SER A 192 22.16 -0.68 -7.64
CA SER A 192 20.93 -0.13 -7.03
C SER A 192 20.03 0.55 -8.06
N ALA A 193 20.60 1.30 -9.00
CA ALA A 193 19.87 1.93 -10.10
C ALA A 193 19.21 0.88 -11.00
N GLU A 194 19.91 -0.21 -11.33
CA GLU A 194 19.35 -1.32 -12.10
C GLU A 194 18.19 -2.01 -11.38
N GLN A 195 18.31 -2.21 -10.05
CA GLN A 195 17.23 -2.74 -9.22
C GLN A 195 16.01 -1.80 -9.18
N VAL A 196 16.24 -0.48 -9.04
CA VAL A 196 15.15 0.51 -9.09
C VAL A 196 14.47 0.50 -10.45
N SER A 197 15.23 0.47 -11.55
CA SER A 197 14.66 0.39 -12.91
C SER A 197 13.80 -0.85 -13.10
N THR A 198 14.30 -2.03 -12.69
CA THR A 198 13.55 -3.29 -12.78
C THR A 198 12.30 -3.27 -11.90
N GLY A 199 12.41 -2.83 -10.64
CA GLY A 199 11.29 -2.74 -9.72
C GLY A 199 10.22 -1.75 -10.18
N SER A 200 10.63 -0.63 -10.76
CA SER A 200 9.71 0.36 -11.34
C SER A 200 8.99 -0.19 -12.56
N GLY A 201 9.68 -0.97 -13.42
CA GLY A 201 9.03 -1.66 -14.53
C GLY A 201 7.94 -2.63 -14.07
N GLN A 202 8.21 -3.42 -13.04
CA GLN A 202 7.21 -4.32 -12.44
C GLN A 202 6.05 -3.56 -11.80
N LEU A 203 6.33 -2.41 -11.19
CA LEU A 203 5.30 -1.57 -10.58
C LEU A 203 4.38 -0.94 -11.65
N ALA A 204 4.93 -0.51 -12.78
CA ALA A 204 4.14 -0.03 -13.92
C ALA A 204 3.23 -1.12 -14.49
N GLU A 205 3.73 -2.35 -14.66
CA GLU A 205 2.94 -3.50 -15.10
C GLU A 205 1.81 -3.83 -14.11
N SER A 206 2.12 -3.89 -12.81
CA SER A 206 1.10 -4.13 -11.77
C SER A 206 0.04 -3.04 -11.73
N SER A 207 0.42 -1.79 -11.96
CA SER A 207 -0.51 -0.65 -12.03
C SER A 207 -1.44 -0.78 -13.23
N GLN A 208 -0.93 -1.23 -14.37
CA GLN A 208 -1.74 -1.51 -15.55
C GLN A 208 -2.78 -2.61 -15.26
N ASP A 209 -2.37 -3.68 -14.56
CA ASP A 209 -3.29 -4.75 -14.14
C ASP A 209 -4.38 -4.24 -13.20
N ILE A 210 -4.04 -3.33 -12.27
CA ILE A 210 -5.02 -2.69 -11.38
C ILE A 210 -6.01 -1.84 -12.18
N ALA A 211 -5.57 -1.08 -13.17
CA ALA A 211 -6.43 -0.26 -14.02
C ALA A 211 -7.40 -1.13 -14.85
N GLU A 212 -6.92 -2.23 -15.41
CA GLU A 212 -7.76 -3.21 -16.09
C GLU A 212 -8.76 -3.87 -15.13
N GLY A 213 -8.30 -4.28 -13.95
CA GLY A 213 -9.13 -4.80 -12.87
C GLY A 213 -10.23 -3.83 -12.45
N ALA A 214 -9.92 -2.54 -12.31
CA ALA A 214 -10.88 -1.48 -12.00
C ALA A 214 -11.93 -1.33 -13.13
N THR A 215 -11.52 -1.43 -14.39
CA THR A 215 -12.44 -1.40 -15.54
C THR A 215 -13.41 -2.59 -15.50
N ASN A 216 -12.91 -3.78 -15.24
CA ASN A 216 -13.72 -5.00 -15.11
C ASN A 216 -14.69 -4.92 -13.91
N GLN A 217 -14.23 -4.36 -12.79
CA GLN A 217 -15.08 -4.10 -11.62
C GLN A 217 -16.19 -3.08 -11.94
N ALA A 218 -15.90 -2.00 -12.68
CA ALA A 218 -16.91 -1.03 -13.10
C ALA A 218 -18.02 -1.68 -13.93
N ALA A 219 -17.66 -2.57 -14.87
CA ALA A 219 -18.65 -3.32 -15.65
C ALA A 219 -19.52 -4.24 -14.77
N ALA A 220 -18.92 -4.94 -13.81
CA ALA A 220 -19.65 -5.79 -12.85
C ALA A 220 -20.59 -4.97 -11.94
N VAL A 221 -20.15 -3.80 -11.47
CA VAL A 221 -20.98 -2.87 -10.68
C VAL A 221 -22.15 -2.31 -11.49
N GLN A 222 -21.94 -2.02 -12.77
CA GLN A 222 -23.03 -1.62 -13.66
C GLN A 222 -24.09 -2.73 -13.80
N GLN A 223 -23.67 -3.99 -13.93
CA GLN A 223 -24.58 -5.13 -13.99
C GLN A 223 -25.29 -5.35 -12.65
N LEU A 224 -24.59 -5.20 -11.51
CA LEU A 224 -25.21 -5.23 -10.18
C LEU A 224 -26.26 -4.15 -10.03
N THR A 225 -26.00 -2.93 -10.49
CA THR A 225 -26.97 -1.82 -10.46
C THR A 225 -28.25 -2.19 -11.19
N THR A 226 -28.12 -2.73 -12.40
CA THR A 226 -29.29 -3.20 -13.18
C THR A 226 -30.06 -4.32 -12.45
N THR A 227 -29.32 -5.26 -11.85
CA THR A 227 -29.95 -6.35 -11.08
C THR A 227 -30.72 -5.82 -9.87
N ILE A 228 -30.16 -4.86 -9.16
CA ILE A 228 -30.82 -4.21 -8.00
C ILE A 228 -32.06 -3.43 -8.42
N GLU A 229 -32.06 -2.80 -9.60
CA GLU A 229 -33.28 -2.15 -10.14
C GLU A 229 -34.40 -3.18 -10.39
N VAL A 230 -34.07 -4.33 -10.95
CA VAL A 230 -35.01 -5.43 -11.16
C VAL A 230 -35.57 -5.96 -9.84
N VAL A 231 -34.68 -6.20 -8.85
CA VAL A 231 -35.10 -6.64 -7.50
C VAL A 231 -36.00 -5.60 -6.85
N THR A 232 -35.68 -4.30 -6.98
CA THR A 232 -36.54 -3.21 -6.49
C THR A 232 -37.95 -3.29 -7.09
N GLY A 233 -38.05 -3.53 -8.41
CA GLY A 233 -39.30 -3.73 -9.12
C GLY A 233 -40.11 -4.90 -8.55
N HIS A 234 -39.48 -6.04 -8.31
CA HIS A 234 -40.13 -7.21 -7.72
C HIS A 234 -40.64 -6.98 -6.30
N VAL A 235 -39.87 -6.28 -5.45
CA VAL A 235 -40.28 -5.92 -4.09
C VAL A 235 -41.52 -5.03 -4.11
N LEU A 236 -41.56 -4.03 -5.01
CA LEU A 236 -42.74 -3.17 -5.19
C LEU A 236 -43.94 -3.95 -5.71
N GLU A 237 -43.76 -4.87 -6.64
CA GLU A 237 -44.78 -5.73 -7.17
C GLU A 237 -45.35 -6.68 -6.11
N ASN A 238 -44.48 -7.27 -5.26
CA ASN A 238 -44.86 -8.09 -4.13
C ASN A 238 -45.75 -7.31 -3.13
N THR A 239 -45.33 -6.09 -2.77
CA THR A 239 -46.13 -5.22 -1.89
C THR A 239 -47.51 -4.97 -2.47
N LYS A 240 -47.58 -4.60 -3.74
CA LYS A 240 -48.85 -4.34 -4.44
C LYS A 240 -49.72 -5.60 -4.58
N SER A 241 -49.11 -6.76 -4.80
CA SER A 241 -49.81 -8.04 -4.89
C SER A 241 -50.37 -8.46 -3.52
N THR A 242 -49.60 -8.25 -2.47
CA THR A 242 -49.97 -8.50 -1.08
C THR A 242 -51.17 -7.65 -0.67
N ASP A 243 -51.18 -6.34 -1.00
CA ASP A 243 -52.33 -5.46 -0.76
C ASP A 243 -53.57 -5.97 -1.48
N LYS A 244 -53.46 -6.42 -2.74
CA LYS A 244 -54.60 -6.99 -3.48
C LYS A 244 -55.15 -8.29 -2.86
N VAL A 245 -54.24 -9.16 -2.37
CA VAL A 245 -54.63 -10.41 -1.70
C VAL A 245 -55.36 -10.09 -0.38
N HIS A 246 -54.84 -9.12 0.39
CA HIS A 246 -55.45 -8.64 1.61
C HIS A 246 -56.87 -8.14 1.38
N ASP A 247 -57.07 -7.28 0.36
CA ASP A 247 -58.41 -6.74 0.04
C ASP A 247 -59.37 -7.84 -0.42
N LYS A 248 -58.88 -8.79 -1.24
CA LYS A 248 -59.71 -9.93 -1.67
C LYS A 248 -60.08 -10.84 -0.50
N ALA A 249 -59.15 -11.14 0.39
CA ALA A 249 -59.42 -11.97 1.56
C ALA A 249 -60.48 -11.34 2.47
N LYS A 250 -60.43 -10.00 2.64
CA LYS A 250 -61.52 -9.28 3.37
C LYS A 250 -62.88 -9.42 2.72
N VAL A 251 -62.99 -9.33 1.40
CA VAL A 251 -64.22 -9.49 0.67
C VAL A 251 -64.77 -10.92 0.85
N VAL A 252 -63.90 -11.94 0.67
CA VAL A 252 -64.26 -13.34 0.85
C VAL A 252 -64.69 -13.62 2.31
N GLY A 253 -63.99 -13.01 3.28
CA GLY A 253 -64.38 -13.11 4.70
C GLY A 253 -65.79 -12.54 4.98
N ALA A 254 -66.10 -11.39 4.38
CA ALA A 254 -67.45 -10.81 4.49
C ALA A 254 -68.56 -11.72 3.85
N GLU A 255 -68.24 -12.31 2.69
CA GLU A 255 -69.16 -13.26 2.00
C GLU A 255 -69.31 -14.56 2.79
N ALA A 256 -68.26 -15.07 3.41
CA ALA A 256 -68.31 -16.24 4.29
C ALA A 256 -69.13 -15.98 5.55
N ALA A 257 -68.97 -14.81 6.16
CA ALA A 257 -69.76 -14.39 7.32
C ALA A 257 -71.29 -14.28 6.97
N ASP A 258 -71.64 -13.71 5.80
CA ASP A 258 -73.03 -13.68 5.31
C ASP A 258 -73.55 -15.09 5.06
N SER A 259 -72.74 -15.98 4.48
CA SER A 259 -73.07 -17.37 4.26
C SER A 259 -73.32 -18.12 5.59
N GLN A 260 -72.53 -17.88 6.60
CA GLN A 260 -72.64 -18.41 7.95
C GLN A 260 -73.98 -17.97 8.58
N ASN A 261 -74.37 -16.69 8.44
CA ASN A 261 -75.67 -16.19 8.92
C ASN A 261 -76.83 -16.89 8.23
N LYS A 262 -76.75 -17.10 6.89
CA LYS A 262 -77.79 -17.82 6.13
C LYS A 262 -77.87 -19.28 6.54
N MET A 263 -76.79 -19.97 6.88
CA MET A 263 -76.82 -21.33 7.42
C MET A 263 -77.49 -21.37 8.79
N GLN A 264 -77.27 -20.38 9.62
CA GLN A 264 -77.93 -20.25 10.92
C GLN A 264 -79.47 -20.04 10.75
N GLU A 265 -79.87 -19.18 9.79
CA GLU A 265 -81.29 -18.98 9.45
C GLU A 265 -81.92 -20.27 8.91
N LEU A 266 -81.16 -21.00 8.03
CA LEU A 266 -81.67 -22.29 7.50
C LEU A 266 -81.79 -23.34 8.59
N THR A 267 -80.87 -23.44 9.55
CA THR A 267 -80.98 -24.32 10.73
C THR A 267 -82.28 -24.03 11.51
N THR A 268 -82.50 -22.74 11.78
CA THR A 268 -83.71 -22.31 12.49
C THR A 268 -85.02 -22.67 11.72
N ALA A 269 -85.02 -22.52 10.40
CA ALA A 269 -86.09 -22.89 9.53
C ALA A 269 -86.37 -24.42 9.54
N MET A 270 -85.28 -25.23 9.46
CA MET A 270 -85.39 -26.70 9.55
C MET A 270 -85.89 -27.17 10.91
N GLU A 271 -85.44 -26.57 12.02
CA GLU A 271 -86.00 -26.84 13.36
C GLU A 271 -87.53 -26.58 13.45
N LYS A 272 -87.97 -25.45 12.84
CA LYS A 272 -89.41 -25.10 12.76
C LYS A 272 -90.12 -26.11 11.93
N ILE A 273 -89.64 -26.55 10.78
CA ILE A 273 -90.24 -27.59 9.94
C ILE A 273 -90.32 -28.88 10.74
N ASN A 274 -89.22 -29.30 11.43
CA ASN A 274 -89.21 -30.47 12.27
C ASN A 274 -90.37 -30.46 13.33
N SER A 275 -90.44 -29.36 14.09
CA SER A 275 -91.45 -29.15 15.10
C SER A 275 -92.89 -29.18 14.50
N THR A 276 -93.11 -28.58 13.32
CA THR A 276 -94.39 -28.57 12.61
C THR A 276 -94.74 -29.97 12.14
N THR A 277 -93.83 -30.72 11.56
CA THR A 277 -94.05 -32.11 11.10
C THR A 277 -94.33 -33.04 12.27
N GLN A 278 -93.64 -32.89 13.42
CA GLN A 278 -94.03 -33.64 14.65
C GLN A 278 -95.42 -33.33 15.15
N ASN A 279 -95.91 -32.09 15.03
CA ASN A 279 -97.26 -31.72 15.37
C ASN A 279 -98.27 -32.36 14.38
N ILE A 280 -97.96 -32.42 13.06
CA ILE A 280 -98.76 -33.12 12.07
C ILE A 280 -98.84 -34.62 12.39
N GLU A 281 -97.70 -35.26 12.77
CA GLU A 281 -97.67 -36.66 13.20
C GLU A 281 -98.62 -36.93 14.31
N LYS A 282 -98.70 -36.04 15.34
CA LYS A 282 -99.69 -36.15 16.43
C LYS A 282 -101.16 -36.05 15.92
N ILE A 283 -101.39 -35.08 15.00
CA ILE A 283 -102.75 -34.93 14.40
C ILE A 283 -103.09 -36.16 13.61
N ILE A 284 -102.24 -36.74 12.82
CA ILE A 284 -102.51 -38.00 12.08
C ILE A 284 -102.76 -39.16 13.04
N ALA A 285 -102.01 -39.27 14.14
CA ALA A 285 -102.28 -40.28 15.17
C ALA A 285 -103.63 -40.09 15.83
N ASP A 286 -104.10 -38.84 16.07
CA ASP A 286 -105.43 -38.52 16.57
C ASP A 286 -106.50 -38.89 15.54
N ILE A 287 -106.27 -38.63 14.21
CA ILE A 287 -107.21 -39.04 13.13
C ILE A 287 -107.31 -40.55 13.05
N GLU A 288 -106.17 -41.29 13.17
CA GLU A 288 -106.14 -42.76 13.20
C GLU A 288 -107.03 -43.30 14.38
N ASN A 289 -106.84 -42.68 15.57
CA ASN A 289 -107.65 -43.01 16.73
C ASN A 289 -109.14 -42.71 16.54
N ILE A 290 -109.53 -41.53 15.97
CA ILE A 290 -110.92 -41.17 15.65
C ILE A 290 -111.53 -42.15 14.64
N ALA A 291 -110.75 -42.49 13.60
CA ALA A 291 -111.22 -43.48 12.60
C ALA A 291 -111.43 -44.86 13.23
N SER A 292 -110.57 -45.31 14.10
CA SER A 292 -110.68 -46.55 14.86
C SER A 292 -111.90 -46.54 15.78
N GLN A 293 -112.11 -45.44 16.52
CA GLN A 293 -113.31 -45.28 17.37
C GLN A 293 -114.60 -45.25 16.53
N THR A 294 -114.58 -44.54 15.37
CA THR A 294 -115.75 -44.46 14.47
C THR A 294 -116.06 -45.84 13.87
N ASN A 295 -115.05 -46.62 13.53
CA ASN A 295 -115.15 -47.99 13.06
C ASN A 295 -115.84 -48.88 14.13
N LEU A 296 -115.45 -48.76 15.41
CA LEU A 296 -116.05 -49.50 16.53
C LEU A 296 -117.55 -49.06 16.78
N LEU A 297 -117.73 -47.73 16.71
CA LEU A 297 -119.15 -47.18 16.86
C LEU A 297 -120.01 -47.62 15.73
N SER A 298 -119.58 -47.63 14.52
CA SER A 298 -120.32 -48.10 13.36
C SER A 298 -120.60 -49.62 13.39
N LEU A 299 -119.62 -50.40 13.87
CA LEU A 299 -119.78 -51.83 14.11
C LEU A 299 -120.92 -52.10 15.18
N ASN A 300 -120.77 -51.38 16.28
CA ASN A 300 -121.84 -51.45 17.31
C ASN A 300 -123.25 -51.07 16.80
N ALA A 301 -123.30 -50.00 15.97
CA ALA A 301 -124.59 -49.59 15.33
C ALA A 301 -125.07 -50.62 14.30
N SER A 302 -124.19 -51.27 13.53
CA SER A 302 -124.51 -52.37 12.60
C SER A 302 -125.08 -53.58 13.35
N ILE A 303 -124.53 -53.93 14.51
CA ILE A 303 -124.99 -55.02 15.37
C ILE A 303 -126.33 -54.67 15.92
N GLU A 304 -126.58 -53.46 16.42
CA GLU A 304 -127.91 -53.09 17.00
C GLU A 304 -129.05 -52.95 15.88
N ALA A 305 -128.59 -52.45 14.69
CA ALA A 305 -129.47 -52.40 13.52
C ALA A 305 -129.93 -53.83 13.06
N ALA A 306 -129.05 -54.82 13.08
CA ALA A 306 -129.26 -56.23 12.80
C ALA A 306 -130.20 -56.82 13.88
N ARG A 307 -130.10 -56.38 15.11
CA ARG A 307 -130.95 -56.79 16.25
C ARG A 307 -132.36 -56.29 16.20
N ALA A 308 -132.56 -55.06 15.53
CA ALA A 308 -133.87 -54.47 15.30
C ALA A 308 -134.69 -55.14 14.11
N GLY A 309 -134.01 -56.08 13.38
CA GLY A 309 -134.79 -56.89 12.35
C GLY A 309 -135.20 -56.03 11.12
N GLU A 310 -136.36 -56.21 10.58
CA GLU A 310 -136.87 -55.47 9.41
C GLU A 310 -136.95 -53.93 9.64
N HIS A 311 -137.13 -53.42 10.83
CA HIS A 311 -137.17 -51.98 11.18
C HIS A 311 -135.78 -51.35 11.19
N GLY A 312 -134.69 -52.12 11.33
CA GLY A 312 -133.26 -51.61 11.37
C GLY A 312 -132.57 -51.64 10.04
N ARG A 313 -133.16 -52.15 8.96
CA ARG A 313 -132.43 -52.39 7.66
C ARG A 313 -131.86 -51.16 7.04
N GLY A 314 -132.53 -49.97 7.08
CA GLY A 314 -131.95 -48.70 6.58
C GLY A 314 -130.85 -48.22 7.43
N PHE A 315 -130.85 -48.38 8.79
CA PHE A 315 -129.84 -48.04 9.72
C PHE A 315 -128.60 -48.97 9.57
N ALA A 316 -128.83 -50.26 9.26
CA ALA A 316 -127.72 -51.21 9.00
C ALA A 316 -126.86 -50.82 7.78
N VAL A 317 -127.56 -50.35 6.69
CA VAL A 317 -126.73 -49.85 5.47
C VAL A 317 -125.98 -48.59 5.79
N VAL A 318 -126.55 -47.63 6.53
CA VAL A 318 -125.78 -46.38 6.94
C VAL A 318 -124.61 -46.71 7.87
N ALA A 319 -124.85 -47.61 8.84
CA ALA A 319 -123.78 -48.06 9.74
C ALA A 319 -122.63 -48.78 9.01
N ASP A 320 -122.89 -49.60 8.01
CA ASP A 320 -121.89 -50.27 7.20
C ASP A 320 -121.15 -49.27 6.30
N GLN A 321 -121.82 -48.24 5.72
CA GLN A 321 -121.22 -47.15 5.01
C GLN A 321 -120.33 -46.33 5.90
N ILE A 322 -120.71 -45.99 7.16
CA ILE A 322 -119.90 -45.30 8.14
C ILE A 322 -118.65 -46.17 8.48
N ARG A 323 -118.84 -47.49 8.64
CA ARG A 323 -117.71 -48.43 8.87
C ARG A 323 -116.70 -48.41 7.74
N GLN A 324 -117.15 -48.48 6.49
CA GLN A 324 -116.28 -48.40 5.29
C GLN A 324 -115.57 -47.07 5.20
N LEU A 325 -116.21 -45.92 5.48
CA LEU A 325 -115.61 -44.60 5.54
C LEU A 325 -114.60 -44.51 6.66
N ALA A 326 -114.83 -45.08 7.83
CA ALA A 326 -113.91 -45.14 8.94
C ALA A 326 -112.64 -46.00 8.58
N GLU A 327 -112.86 -47.16 7.94
CA GLU A 327 -111.79 -48.01 7.45
C GLU A 327 -110.93 -47.31 6.37
N GLN A 328 -111.54 -46.61 5.43
CA GLN A 328 -110.84 -45.78 4.44
C GLN A 328 -110.04 -44.62 5.10
N SER A 329 -110.70 -43.97 6.13
CA SER A 329 -110.01 -42.89 6.87
C SER A 329 -108.81 -43.41 7.66
N ALA A 330 -108.87 -44.58 8.30
CA ALA A 330 -107.78 -45.23 9.00
C ALA A 330 -106.60 -45.56 8.04
N ASN A 331 -106.99 -46.16 6.87
CA ASN A 331 -105.96 -46.45 5.85
C ASN A 331 -105.27 -45.17 5.33
N SER A 332 -106.05 -44.10 5.08
CA SER A 332 -105.48 -42.80 4.66
C SER A 332 -104.60 -42.16 5.73
N ALA A 333 -104.99 -42.29 7.03
CA ALA A 333 -104.18 -41.85 8.16
C ALA A 333 -102.89 -42.65 8.25
N THR A 334 -102.91 -43.98 8.09
CA THR A 334 -101.69 -44.81 8.10
C THR A 334 -100.75 -44.47 6.94
N MET A 335 -101.27 -44.25 5.73
CA MET A 335 -100.49 -43.79 4.60
C MET A 335 -99.90 -42.39 4.88
N SER A 336 -100.67 -41.47 5.40
CA SER A 336 -100.18 -40.11 5.77
C SER A 336 -99.13 -40.18 6.86
N LYS A 337 -99.24 -41.06 7.85
CA LYS A 337 -98.27 -41.32 8.88
C LYS A 337 -96.93 -41.75 8.28
N SER A 338 -96.96 -42.72 7.35
CA SER A 338 -95.74 -43.14 6.68
C SER A 338 -95.03 -41.99 5.91
N LEU A 339 -95.80 -41.12 5.22
CA LEU A 339 -95.23 -39.94 4.53
C LEU A 339 -94.69 -38.91 5.50
N ILE A 340 -95.29 -38.74 6.68
CA ILE A 340 -94.85 -37.86 7.74
C ILE A 340 -93.53 -38.40 8.38
N GLU A 341 -93.51 -39.74 8.66
CA GLU A 341 -92.30 -40.40 9.15
C GLU A 341 -91.12 -40.23 8.14
N GLU A 342 -91.29 -40.38 6.83
CA GLU A 342 -90.33 -40.13 5.76
C GLU A 342 -89.91 -38.64 5.75
N SER A 343 -90.90 -37.70 5.85
CA SER A 343 -90.65 -36.28 5.94
C SER A 343 -89.75 -35.87 7.18
N LEU A 344 -90.04 -36.50 8.34
CA LEU A 344 -89.25 -36.31 9.56
C LEU A 344 -87.80 -36.77 9.34
N HIS A 345 -87.56 -37.93 8.69
CA HIS A 345 -86.26 -38.43 8.35
C HIS A 345 -85.51 -37.49 7.38
N ASP A 346 -86.22 -36.97 6.36
CA ASP A 346 -85.60 -36.01 5.41
C ASP A 346 -85.23 -34.68 6.09
N VAL A 347 -86.05 -34.16 7.00
CA VAL A 347 -85.83 -32.99 7.80
C VAL A 347 -84.61 -33.21 8.74
N GLU A 348 -84.56 -34.38 9.42
CA GLU A 348 -83.33 -34.68 10.25
C GLU A 348 -82.09 -34.74 9.43
N THR A 349 -82.09 -35.33 8.24
CA THR A 349 -80.99 -35.37 7.30
C THR A 349 -80.64 -33.96 6.83
N GLY A 350 -81.63 -33.13 6.49
CA GLY A 350 -81.42 -31.71 6.11
C GLY A 350 -80.82 -30.91 7.23
N ASN A 351 -81.20 -31.10 8.49
CA ASN A 351 -80.64 -30.46 9.67
C ASN A 351 -79.19 -30.84 9.86
N ARG A 352 -78.82 -32.13 9.73
CA ARG A 352 -77.42 -32.60 9.83
C ARG A 352 -76.55 -31.96 8.74
N ILE A 353 -77.02 -31.97 7.48
CA ILE A 353 -76.27 -31.37 6.35
C ILE A 353 -76.04 -29.85 6.57
N THR A 354 -77.07 -29.14 7.03
CA THR A 354 -77.01 -27.70 7.29
C THR A 354 -76.04 -27.40 8.41
N LYS A 355 -75.96 -28.20 9.46
CA LYS A 355 -75.02 -28.07 10.56
C LYS A 355 -73.59 -28.32 10.06
N GLU A 356 -73.38 -29.41 9.31
CA GLU A 356 -72.06 -29.71 8.71
C GLU A 356 -71.55 -28.57 7.78
N ALA A 357 -72.45 -28.00 6.97
CA ALA A 357 -72.14 -26.85 6.12
C ALA A 357 -71.79 -25.60 6.94
N GLY A 358 -72.54 -25.37 8.07
CA GLY A 358 -72.16 -24.28 9.00
C GLY A 358 -70.79 -24.44 9.66
N GLU A 359 -70.47 -25.67 10.08
CA GLU A 359 -69.14 -25.98 10.63
C GLU A 359 -68.04 -25.78 9.57
N ALA A 360 -68.28 -26.19 8.32
CA ALA A 360 -67.32 -25.95 7.21
C ALA A 360 -67.17 -24.46 6.94
N MET A 361 -68.20 -23.63 7.01
CA MET A 361 -68.10 -22.18 6.89
C MET A 361 -67.21 -21.54 8.00
N ASN A 362 -67.40 -22.02 9.25
CA ASN A 362 -66.52 -21.58 10.35
C ASN A 362 -65.04 -21.91 10.11
N GLN A 363 -64.74 -23.09 9.55
CA GLN A 363 -63.34 -23.44 9.19
C GLN A 363 -62.79 -22.52 8.10
N VAL A 364 -63.57 -22.20 7.07
CA VAL A 364 -63.17 -21.24 6.02
C VAL A 364 -62.86 -19.87 6.62
N MET A 365 -63.68 -19.40 7.61
CA MET A 365 -63.36 -18.12 8.28
C MET A 365 -62.07 -18.18 9.05
N THR A 366 -61.76 -19.27 9.77
CA THR A 366 -60.51 -19.48 10.49
C THR A 366 -59.29 -19.50 9.51
N ASP A 367 -59.44 -20.24 8.42
CA ASP A 367 -58.39 -20.33 7.39
C ASP A 367 -58.12 -18.95 6.73
N LEU A 368 -59.16 -18.15 6.52
CA LEU A 368 -59.03 -16.77 6.02
C LEU A 368 -58.28 -15.85 6.99
N ASP A 369 -58.55 -15.95 8.29
CA ASP A 369 -57.83 -15.18 9.31
C ASP A 369 -56.33 -15.56 9.34
N GLU A 370 -56.00 -16.85 9.20
CA GLU A 370 -54.62 -17.31 9.05
C GLU A 370 -53.97 -16.73 7.79
N ILE A 371 -54.65 -16.75 6.64
CA ILE A 371 -54.17 -16.14 5.38
C ILE A 371 -53.90 -14.65 5.56
N LEU A 372 -54.80 -13.91 6.22
CA LEU A 372 -54.60 -12.47 6.49
C LEU A 372 -53.40 -12.19 7.35
N MET A 373 -53.13 -13.05 8.35
CA MET A 373 -51.87 -12.94 9.16
C MET A 373 -50.62 -13.18 8.32
N GLU A 374 -50.60 -14.21 7.46
CA GLU A 374 -49.46 -14.48 6.57
C GLU A 374 -49.25 -13.37 5.54
N VAL A 375 -50.32 -12.81 4.99
CA VAL A 375 -50.26 -11.66 4.09
C VAL A 375 -49.67 -10.44 4.77
N ALA A 376 -50.02 -10.18 6.04
CA ALA A 376 -49.42 -9.12 6.84
C ALA A 376 -47.90 -9.35 7.06
N ASN A 377 -47.49 -10.58 7.35
CA ASN A 377 -46.11 -10.98 7.50
C ASN A 377 -45.27 -10.77 6.20
N ILE A 378 -45.85 -11.15 5.05
CA ILE A 378 -45.24 -10.93 3.73
C ILE A 378 -45.07 -9.44 3.48
N ARG A 379 -46.01 -8.60 3.84
CA ARG A 379 -45.91 -7.14 3.71
C ARG A 379 -44.76 -6.58 4.53
N VAL A 380 -44.65 -6.93 5.82
CA VAL A 380 -43.54 -6.51 6.68
C VAL A 380 -42.21 -6.98 6.14
N SER A 381 -42.13 -8.19 5.59
CA SER A 381 -40.91 -8.72 4.98
C SER A 381 -40.54 -7.96 3.70
N SER A 382 -41.51 -7.60 2.87
CA SER A 382 -41.30 -6.80 1.66
C SER A 382 -40.81 -5.37 2.01
N ASP A 383 -41.34 -4.74 3.05
CA ASP A 383 -40.87 -3.44 3.52
C ASP A 383 -39.40 -3.51 3.99
N LYS A 384 -39.05 -4.56 4.75
CA LYS A 384 -37.65 -4.79 5.16
C LYS A 384 -36.74 -5.05 3.96
N GLN A 385 -37.20 -5.81 2.97
CA GLN A 385 -36.43 -6.02 1.72
C GLN A 385 -36.21 -4.70 0.98
N ALA A 386 -37.19 -3.81 0.91
CA ALA A 386 -37.07 -2.50 0.29
C ALA A 386 -35.96 -1.65 0.98
N GLU A 387 -35.89 -1.70 2.31
CA GLU A 387 -34.87 -1.03 3.08
C GLU A 387 -33.46 -1.62 2.82
N SER A 388 -33.32 -2.94 2.83
CA SER A 388 -32.08 -3.63 2.51
C SER A 388 -31.60 -3.33 1.09
N VAL A 389 -32.48 -3.27 0.11
CA VAL A 389 -32.15 -2.88 -1.27
C VAL A 389 -31.63 -1.45 -1.34
N LYS A 390 -32.17 -0.52 -0.56
CA LYS A 390 -31.69 0.84 -0.46
C LYS A 390 -30.28 0.92 0.13
N GLU A 391 -30.00 0.12 1.16
CA GLU A 391 -28.65 0.01 1.74
C GLU A 391 -27.64 -0.55 0.72
N ILE A 392 -28.03 -1.61 -0.01
CA ILE A 392 -27.18 -2.19 -1.07
C ILE A 392 -26.89 -1.13 -2.15
N LYS A 393 -27.87 -0.34 -2.55
CA LYS A 393 -27.68 0.74 -3.53
C LYS A 393 -26.66 1.79 -3.05
N THR A 394 -26.70 2.13 -1.76
CA THR A 394 -25.70 3.03 -1.15
C THR A 394 -24.31 2.38 -1.16
N GLY A 395 -24.21 1.09 -0.84
CA GLY A 395 -22.96 0.34 -0.91
C GLY A 395 -22.38 0.29 -2.33
N ILE A 396 -23.24 0.12 -3.34
CA ILE A 396 -22.82 0.13 -4.76
C ILE A 396 -22.22 1.49 -5.15
N VAL A 397 -22.79 2.61 -4.70
CA VAL A 397 -22.19 3.95 -4.94
C VAL A 397 -20.80 4.05 -4.33
N SER A 398 -20.64 3.59 -3.08
CA SER A 398 -19.33 3.59 -2.42
C SER A 398 -18.29 2.70 -3.14
N ILE A 399 -18.72 1.54 -3.65
CA ILE A 399 -17.84 0.67 -4.45
C ILE A 399 -17.40 1.39 -5.74
N ASN A 400 -18.31 2.10 -6.40
CA ASN A 400 -17.97 2.86 -7.61
C ASN A 400 -16.94 3.96 -7.33
N ASP A 401 -17.03 4.66 -6.21
CA ASP A 401 -16.04 5.66 -5.78
C ASP A 401 -14.66 5.03 -5.54
N VAL A 402 -14.63 3.83 -4.93
CA VAL A 402 -13.38 3.07 -4.73
C VAL A 402 -12.77 2.65 -6.08
N ILE A 403 -13.58 2.19 -7.02
CA ILE A 403 -13.11 1.81 -8.37
C ILE A 403 -12.48 3.01 -9.08
N GLN A 404 -13.10 4.19 -9.02
CA GLN A 404 -12.53 5.41 -9.60
C GLN A 404 -11.21 5.79 -8.94
N THR A 405 -11.15 5.68 -7.61
CA THR A 405 -9.92 5.95 -6.86
C THR A 405 -8.81 4.97 -7.24
N ASN A 406 -9.13 3.68 -7.39
CA ASN A 406 -8.16 2.67 -7.81
C ASN A 406 -7.64 2.94 -9.25
N SER A 407 -8.51 3.33 -10.17
CA SER A 407 -8.12 3.71 -11.53
C SER A 407 -7.15 4.90 -11.51
N ALA A 408 -7.49 5.97 -10.78
CA ALA A 408 -6.67 7.17 -10.68
C ALA A 408 -5.31 6.86 -10.00
N ALA A 409 -5.32 6.08 -8.92
CA ALA A 409 -4.10 5.66 -8.23
C ALA A 409 -3.20 4.78 -9.11
N ALA A 410 -3.79 3.91 -9.92
CA ALA A 410 -3.06 3.08 -10.88
C ALA A 410 -2.38 3.95 -11.97
N GLU A 411 -3.08 4.93 -12.54
CA GLU A 411 -2.53 5.86 -13.52
C GLU A 411 -1.37 6.67 -12.90
N GLU A 412 -1.53 7.22 -11.70
CA GLU A 412 -0.50 7.98 -10.99
C GLU A 412 0.72 7.11 -10.65
N THR A 413 0.48 5.87 -10.20
CA THR A 413 1.56 4.92 -9.88
C THR A 413 2.32 4.52 -11.14
N SER A 414 1.64 4.30 -12.26
CA SER A 414 2.27 4.00 -13.54
C SER A 414 3.16 5.15 -14.02
N ALA A 415 2.66 6.40 -13.99
CA ALA A 415 3.43 7.59 -14.34
C ALA A 415 4.66 7.78 -13.45
N THR A 416 4.51 7.60 -12.13
CA THR A 416 5.63 7.67 -11.17
C THR A 416 6.67 6.58 -11.44
N SER A 417 6.23 5.39 -11.82
CA SER A 417 7.11 4.26 -12.15
C SER A 417 7.92 4.53 -13.43
N GLU A 418 7.31 5.16 -14.43
CA GLU A 418 8.02 5.60 -15.64
C GLU A 418 9.08 6.67 -15.31
N GLU A 419 8.76 7.64 -14.45
CA GLU A 419 9.73 8.66 -13.99
C GLU A 419 10.88 8.05 -13.20
N LEU A 420 10.61 7.07 -12.32
CA LEU A 420 11.64 6.35 -11.58
C LEU A 420 12.54 5.54 -12.52
N THR A 421 11.98 4.88 -13.52
CA THR A 421 12.74 4.14 -14.53
C THR A 421 13.63 5.09 -15.33
N ALA A 422 13.12 6.23 -15.78
CA ALA A 422 13.91 7.24 -16.49
C ALA A 422 15.04 7.81 -15.60
N SER A 423 14.77 8.04 -14.32
CA SER A 423 15.76 8.52 -13.35
C SER A 423 16.86 7.48 -13.10
N ALA A 424 16.49 6.21 -12.98
CA ALA A 424 17.44 5.11 -12.81
C ALA A 424 18.33 4.92 -14.05
N ILE A 425 17.76 5.02 -15.25
CA ILE A 425 18.52 4.99 -16.51
C ILE A 425 19.47 6.17 -16.60
N SER A 426 19.02 7.38 -16.27
CA SER A 426 19.87 8.57 -16.27
C SER A 426 21.02 8.45 -15.27
N LEU A 427 20.79 7.85 -14.10
CA LEU A 427 21.82 7.59 -13.11
C LEU A 427 22.86 6.58 -13.64
N ASP A 428 22.41 5.51 -14.28
CA ASP A 428 23.29 4.52 -14.91
C ASP A 428 24.13 5.14 -16.05
N GLU A 429 23.53 6.02 -16.86
CA GLU A 429 24.27 6.76 -17.90
C GLU A 429 25.35 7.67 -17.32
N LEU A 430 25.04 8.42 -16.25
CA LEU A 430 26.02 9.27 -15.56
C LEU A 430 27.16 8.44 -14.96
N LEU A 431 26.88 7.25 -14.44
CA LEU A 431 27.89 6.36 -13.89
C LEU A 431 28.79 5.74 -14.98
N LYS A 432 28.29 5.54 -16.18
CA LYS A 432 29.06 5.04 -17.33
C LYS A 432 30.13 6.04 -17.84
N GLU A 433 30.00 7.32 -17.50
CA GLU A 433 31.06 8.32 -17.78
C GLU A 433 32.33 8.04 -16.98
N PHE A 434 32.22 7.32 -15.85
CA PHE A 434 33.36 6.97 -15.00
C PHE A 434 33.94 5.62 -15.40
N LYS A 435 35.28 5.59 -15.55
CA LYS A 435 36.02 4.33 -15.73
C LYS A 435 36.40 3.79 -14.36
N LEU A 436 35.66 2.83 -13.88
CA LEU A 436 35.86 2.24 -12.57
C LEU A 436 36.92 1.12 -12.61
N ARG A 437 37.67 0.96 -11.51
CA ARG A 437 38.56 -0.17 -11.32
C ARG A 437 37.68 -1.44 -11.15
N LYS A 438 37.96 -2.46 -11.97
CA LYS A 438 37.31 -3.76 -11.85
C LYS A 438 38.22 -4.69 -11.06
N HIS A 439 37.67 -5.35 -10.05
CA HIS A 439 38.35 -6.41 -9.29
C HIS A 439 38.51 -7.69 -10.11
#